data_8ad31be1e8adb79019e7158bdadf0d45
#
_entry.id   8ad31be1e8adb79019e7158bdadf0d45
#
_cell.length_a   1.000
_cell.length_b   1.000
_cell.length_c   1.000
_cell.angle_alpha   90.00
_cell.angle_beta   90.00
_cell.angle_gamma   90.00
#
_symmetry.space_group_name_H-M   'P 1'
#
loop_
_entity.id
_entity.type
_entity.pdbx_description
1 polymer ?
#
loop_
_entity_poly.entity_id
_entity_poly.type
_entity_poly.pdbx_seq_one_letter_code
_entity_poly.pdbx_strand_id
1 'polypeptide(L)'
;LAVFGVDRHTPVIAYDDSRLGFAARLWWLMRSLGYRSPRLLDGGYRAFLDEGGEPETMSPAPQPCAAPRLAHFSGHVDAAQLGDAQARGAVLVDSREEARYAGLEEPIDPVAGHIPGALNRPWQGVTGEDGRVRDEQALRAHWGDLLEAGELLVYCGSGVTACVNLFSLAMLGREDAQLYAGSWSDWCSWL
;
A
#
# COMPACT_ATOMS: atom_id res chain seq x y z
N LEU A 1 17.96 5.23 -1.04
CA LEU A 1 17.74 6.15 0.09
C LEU A 1 19.07 6.76 0.55
N ALA A 2 20.12 5.97 0.85
CA ALA A 2 21.41 6.47 1.36
C ALA A 2 22.08 7.49 0.44
N VAL A 3 21.98 7.36 -0.88
CA VAL A 3 22.52 8.35 -1.84
C VAL A 3 21.81 9.70 -1.76
N PHE A 4 20.61 9.74 -1.19
CA PHE A 4 19.85 10.96 -0.92
C PHE A 4 19.98 11.44 0.54
N GLY A 5 20.92 10.87 1.32
CA GLY A 5 21.12 11.23 2.71
C GLY A 5 20.04 10.71 3.68
N VAL A 6 19.24 9.74 3.25
CA VAL A 6 18.17 9.16 4.07
C VAL A 6 18.69 7.92 4.80
N ASP A 7 18.86 8.03 6.11
CA ASP A 7 19.14 6.93 7.04
C ASP A 7 17.85 6.41 7.70
N ARG A 8 17.97 5.49 8.68
CA ARG A 8 16.81 4.89 9.38
C ARG A 8 16.00 5.88 10.21
N HIS A 9 16.56 6.99 10.60
CA HIS A 9 15.97 7.96 11.52
C HIS A 9 15.51 9.23 10.81
N THR A 10 15.92 9.43 9.57
CA THR A 10 15.60 10.60 8.77
C THR A 10 14.07 10.69 8.60
N PRO A 11 13.45 11.82 8.99
CA PRO A 11 12.03 12.04 8.74
C PRO A 11 11.80 12.22 7.23
N VAL A 12 10.87 11.44 6.69
CA VAL A 12 10.49 11.47 5.27
C VAL A 12 9.03 11.82 5.15
N ILE A 13 8.70 12.70 4.20
CA ILE A 13 7.34 12.95 3.73
C ILE A 13 7.26 12.44 2.30
N ALA A 14 6.35 11.50 2.06
CA ALA A 14 6.08 10.97 0.73
C ALA A 14 4.78 11.55 0.18
N TYR A 15 4.76 11.89 -1.10
CA TYR A 15 3.58 12.39 -1.77
C TYR A 15 3.54 11.95 -3.23
N ASP A 16 2.35 11.97 -3.80
CA ASP A 16 2.08 11.79 -5.22
C ASP A 16 0.76 12.50 -5.58
N ASP A 17 0.42 12.51 -6.86
CA ASP A 17 -0.87 13.00 -7.35
C ASP A 17 -1.76 11.85 -7.85
N SER A 18 -1.52 10.63 -7.35
CA SER A 18 -2.24 9.41 -7.71
C SER A 18 -3.03 8.81 -6.52
N ARG A 19 -3.56 9.69 -5.66
CA ARG A 19 -4.38 9.29 -4.50
C ARG A 19 -3.62 8.32 -3.56
N LEU A 20 -2.36 8.66 -3.26
CA LEU A 20 -1.42 7.91 -2.44
C LEU A 20 -0.91 6.58 -3.05
N GLY A 21 -1.21 6.27 -4.29
CA GLY A 21 -0.88 5.00 -4.92
C GLY A 21 0.60 4.65 -4.83
N PHE A 22 1.49 5.59 -5.11
CA PHE A 22 2.94 5.41 -5.03
C PHE A 22 3.53 5.82 -3.68
N ALA A 23 3.00 6.86 -3.04
CA ALA A 23 3.45 7.32 -1.74
C ALA A 23 3.25 6.23 -0.66
N ALA A 24 2.11 5.54 -0.67
CA ALA A 24 1.85 4.41 0.21
C ALA A 24 2.78 3.22 -0.06
N ARG A 25 3.20 3.00 -1.31
CA ARG A 25 4.19 1.98 -1.63
C ARG A 25 5.55 2.30 -1.00
N LEU A 26 6.00 3.56 -1.08
CA LEU A 26 7.23 3.99 -0.41
C LEU A 26 7.11 3.85 1.12
N TRP A 27 5.98 4.25 1.70
CA TRP A 27 5.69 4.09 3.12
C TRP A 27 5.83 2.62 3.56
N TRP A 28 5.22 1.70 2.81
CA TRP A 28 5.28 0.28 3.11
C TRP A 28 6.71 -0.27 2.98
N LEU A 29 7.43 0.07 1.91
CA LEU A 29 8.82 -0.36 1.69
C LEU A 29 9.75 0.10 2.82
N MET A 30 9.63 1.36 3.24
CA MET A 30 10.47 1.89 4.32
C MET A 30 10.19 1.19 5.66
N ARG A 31 8.91 0.97 6.00
CA ARG A 31 8.53 0.18 7.19
C ARG A 31 9.10 -1.23 7.14
N SER A 32 8.90 -1.93 6.03
CA SER A 32 9.33 -3.32 5.85
C SER A 32 10.85 -3.49 5.96
N LEU A 33 11.60 -2.44 5.67
CA LEU A 33 13.06 -2.39 5.79
C LEU A 33 13.55 -1.83 7.15
N GLY A 34 12.64 -1.53 8.08
CA GLY A 34 12.95 -1.01 9.40
C GLY A 34 13.44 0.44 9.42
N TYR A 35 13.05 1.24 8.44
CA TYR A 35 13.20 2.69 8.49
C TYR A 35 12.08 3.32 9.32
N ARG A 36 12.31 4.54 9.79
CA ARG A 36 11.22 5.36 10.34
C ARG A 36 10.11 5.47 9.30
N SER A 37 8.85 5.17 9.70
CA SER A 37 7.70 5.27 8.80
C SER A 37 7.59 6.69 8.23
N PRO A 38 7.51 6.84 6.90
CA PRO A 38 7.23 8.12 6.28
C PRO A 38 5.86 8.65 6.71
N ARG A 39 5.72 9.97 6.70
CA ARG A 39 4.41 10.60 6.64
C ARG A 39 3.95 10.66 5.19
N LEU A 40 2.66 10.55 4.96
CA LEU A 40 2.08 10.79 3.64
C LEU A 40 1.44 12.18 3.64
N LEU A 41 1.67 12.93 2.56
CA LEU A 41 1.06 14.24 2.36
C LEU A 41 -0.38 14.04 1.88
N ASP A 42 -1.33 14.37 2.72
CA ASP A 42 -2.75 14.17 2.46
C ASP A 42 -3.25 15.08 1.32
N GLY A 43 -3.83 14.45 0.28
CA GLY A 43 -4.21 15.13 -0.96
C GLY A 43 -3.06 15.40 -1.93
N GLY A 44 -1.82 14.98 -1.57
CA GLY A 44 -0.66 15.06 -2.46
C GLY A 44 -0.16 16.48 -2.74
N TYR A 45 0.62 16.61 -3.81
CA TYR A 45 1.25 17.88 -4.18
C TYR A 45 0.23 18.96 -4.58
N ARG A 46 -0.86 18.53 -5.20
CA ARG A 46 -1.93 19.47 -5.58
C ARG A 46 -2.57 20.13 -4.39
N ALA A 47 -2.94 19.36 -3.37
CA ALA A 47 -3.51 19.93 -2.14
C ALA A 47 -2.52 20.87 -1.42
N PHE A 48 -1.22 20.56 -1.45
CA PHE A 48 -0.19 21.46 -0.94
C PHE A 48 -0.21 22.82 -1.64
N LEU A 49 -0.32 22.85 -2.97
CA LEU A 49 -0.39 24.11 -3.73
C LEU A 49 -1.71 24.85 -3.47
N ASP A 50 -2.83 24.15 -3.43
CA ASP A 50 -4.17 24.74 -3.19
C ASP A 50 -4.27 25.37 -1.79
N GLU A 51 -3.49 24.89 -0.83
CA GLU A 51 -3.38 25.47 0.52
C GLU A 51 -2.30 26.58 0.64
N GLY A 52 -1.76 27.02 -0.49
CA GLY A 52 -0.79 28.12 -0.53
C GLY A 52 0.66 27.69 -0.31
N GLY A 53 0.95 26.40 -0.46
CA GLY A 53 2.32 25.90 -0.46
C GLY A 53 3.13 26.48 -1.60
N GLU A 54 4.35 26.94 -1.32
CA GLU A 54 5.25 27.48 -2.34
C GLU A 54 6.26 26.43 -2.77
N PRO A 55 6.28 26.04 -4.07
CA PRO A 55 7.26 25.09 -4.58
C PRO A 55 8.63 25.73 -4.74
N GLU A 56 9.67 25.01 -4.37
CA GLU A 56 11.03 25.42 -4.67
C GLU A 56 11.43 24.96 -6.07
N THR A 57 12.12 25.83 -6.79
CA THR A 57 12.66 25.53 -8.13
C THR A 57 14.06 24.90 -8.10
N MET A 58 14.74 24.97 -6.96
CA MET A 58 16.08 24.40 -6.77
C MET A 58 16.02 23.26 -5.77
N SER A 59 16.47 22.08 -6.18
CA SER A 59 16.70 20.97 -5.27
C SER A 59 18.11 21.10 -4.65
N PRO A 60 18.24 21.12 -3.33
CA PRO A 60 19.57 21.06 -2.71
C PRO A 60 20.26 19.74 -3.10
N ALA A 61 21.57 19.81 -3.33
CA ALA A 61 22.35 18.61 -3.60
C ALA A 61 22.24 17.65 -2.38
N PRO A 62 21.83 16.39 -2.57
CA PRO A 62 21.77 15.46 -1.46
C PRO A 62 23.17 15.20 -0.89
N GLN A 63 23.24 15.07 0.43
CA GLN A 63 24.47 14.66 1.11
C GLN A 63 24.36 13.16 1.44
N PRO A 64 25.05 12.29 0.69
CA PRO A 64 24.97 10.85 0.93
C PRO A 64 25.36 10.47 2.34
N CYS A 65 24.64 9.52 2.92
CA CYS A 65 24.98 8.92 4.21
C CYS A 65 25.42 7.46 4.05
N ALA A 66 25.92 6.86 5.12
CA ALA A 66 26.22 5.44 5.13
C ALA A 66 24.93 4.63 4.93
N ALA A 67 24.95 3.68 4.00
CA ALA A 67 23.82 2.77 3.81
C ALA A 67 23.58 1.98 5.11
N PRO A 68 22.39 2.02 5.70
CA PRO A 68 22.11 1.25 6.89
C PRO A 68 22.17 -0.23 6.58
N ARG A 69 22.58 -1.04 7.56
CA ARG A 69 22.45 -2.49 7.48
C ARG A 69 20.95 -2.80 7.41
N LEU A 70 20.47 -3.35 6.30
CA LEU A 70 19.06 -3.65 6.12
C LEU A 70 18.60 -4.63 7.20
N ALA A 71 17.44 -4.34 7.80
CA ALA A 71 16.72 -5.29 8.61
C ALA A 71 16.20 -6.43 7.73
N HIS A 72 15.75 -7.51 8.32
CA HIS A 72 15.01 -8.52 7.60
C HIS A 72 13.77 -7.86 7.00
N PHE A 73 13.56 -8.04 5.71
CA PHE A 73 12.36 -7.55 5.02
C PHE A 73 11.13 -8.28 5.58
N SER A 74 10.17 -7.54 6.11
CA SER A 74 9.01 -8.10 6.83
C SER A 74 7.68 -7.50 6.33
N GLY A 75 6.57 -8.07 6.80
CA GLY A 75 5.23 -7.57 6.46
C GLY A 75 4.75 -7.97 5.07
N HIS A 76 5.30 -9.05 4.51
CA HIS A 76 4.85 -9.61 3.23
C HIS A 76 4.81 -11.14 3.28
N VAL A 77 4.05 -11.70 2.35
CA VAL A 77 4.01 -13.13 2.03
C VAL A 77 4.31 -13.32 0.56
N ASP A 78 4.91 -14.47 0.22
CA ASP A 78 5.02 -14.98 -1.14
C ASP A 78 3.85 -15.93 -1.49
N ALA A 79 3.83 -16.48 -2.72
CA ALA A 79 2.75 -17.35 -3.17
C ALA A 79 2.61 -18.63 -2.33
N ALA A 80 3.72 -19.23 -1.89
CA ALA A 80 3.69 -20.43 -1.06
C ALA A 80 3.11 -20.12 0.33
N GLN A 81 3.58 -19.04 0.95
CA GLN A 81 3.10 -18.57 2.24
C GLN A 81 1.63 -18.15 2.20
N LEU A 82 1.15 -17.58 1.07
CA LEU A 82 -0.24 -17.24 0.86
C LEU A 82 -1.13 -18.50 0.93
N GLY A 83 -0.78 -19.57 0.24
CA GLY A 83 -1.53 -20.83 0.29
C GLY A 83 -1.61 -21.42 1.70
N ASP A 84 -0.50 -21.40 2.43
CA ASP A 84 -0.45 -21.83 3.82
C ASP A 84 -1.31 -20.97 4.73
N ALA A 85 -1.30 -19.66 4.53
CA ALA A 85 -2.12 -18.71 5.32
C ALA A 85 -3.61 -18.93 5.06
N GLN A 86 -4.02 -19.08 3.79
CA GLN A 86 -5.41 -19.40 3.46
C GLN A 86 -5.86 -20.73 4.10
N ALA A 87 -5.01 -21.74 4.09
CA ALA A 87 -5.30 -23.03 4.75
C ALA A 87 -5.49 -22.89 6.27
N ARG A 88 -4.86 -21.90 6.90
CA ARG A 88 -5.06 -21.54 8.33
C ARG A 88 -6.28 -20.65 8.59
N GLY A 89 -6.97 -20.20 7.54
CA GLY A 89 -8.13 -19.32 7.65
C GLY A 89 -7.82 -17.83 7.57
N ALA A 90 -6.66 -17.45 7.03
CA ALA A 90 -6.36 -16.04 6.77
C ALA A 90 -7.36 -15.44 5.78
N VAL A 91 -7.77 -14.20 6.04
CA VAL A 91 -8.63 -13.44 5.13
C VAL A 91 -7.78 -12.76 4.09
N LEU A 92 -8.11 -12.95 2.82
CA LEU A 92 -7.44 -12.36 1.68
C LEU A 92 -8.29 -11.23 1.09
N VAL A 93 -7.68 -10.07 0.84
CA VAL A 93 -8.36 -8.89 0.29
C VAL A 93 -7.71 -8.45 -1.01
N ASP A 94 -8.51 -8.37 -2.07
CA ASP A 94 -8.15 -7.78 -3.36
C ASP A 94 -8.45 -6.28 -3.34
N SER A 95 -7.41 -5.48 -3.58
CA SER A 95 -7.50 -4.03 -3.63
C SER A 95 -7.81 -3.46 -5.02
N ARG A 96 -7.94 -4.30 -6.06
CA ARG A 96 -8.26 -3.84 -7.41
C ARG A 96 -9.70 -3.35 -7.52
N GLU A 97 -9.98 -2.61 -8.57
CA GLU A 97 -11.33 -2.19 -8.95
C GLU A 97 -12.27 -3.40 -9.07
N GLU A 98 -13.54 -3.19 -8.76
CA GLU A 98 -14.56 -4.23 -8.75
C GLU A 98 -14.66 -4.97 -10.09
N ALA A 99 -14.56 -4.26 -11.22
CA ALA A 99 -14.62 -4.85 -12.55
C ALA A 99 -13.47 -5.84 -12.81
N ARG A 100 -12.25 -5.51 -12.36
CA ARG A 100 -11.10 -6.41 -12.43
C ARG A 100 -11.24 -7.60 -11.50
N TYR A 101 -11.65 -7.36 -10.25
CA TYR A 101 -11.94 -8.43 -9.28
C TYR A 101 -13.00 -9.40 -9.81
N ALA A 102 -14.10 -8.89 -10.37
CA ALA A 102 -15.17 -9.71 -10.93
C ALA A 102 -14.79 -10.43 -12.23
N GLY A 103 -13.62 -10.15 -12.80
CA GLY A 103 -13.20 -10.74 -14.08
C GLY A 103 -13.90 -10.18 -15.29
N LEU A 104 -14.56 -9.03 -15.16
CA LEU A 104 -15.24 -8.34 -16.28
C LEU A 104 -14.24 -7.58 -17.16
N GLU A 105 -13.14 -7.16 -16.57
CA GLU A 105 -12.06 -6.43 -17.25
C GLU A 105 -10.70 -6.94 -16.73
N GLU A 106 -9.73 -7.11 -17.62
CA GLU A 106 -8.33 -7.32 -17.25
C GLU A 106 -7.40 -6.76 -18.34
N PRO A 107 -7.03 -5.46 -18.24
CA PRO A 107 -6.22 -4.82 -19.28
C PRO A 107 -4.71 -5.08 -19.13
N ILE A 108 -4.25 -5.73 -18.06
CA ILE A 108 -2.83 -5.83 -17.70
C ILE A 108 -2.35 -7.28 -17.69
N ASP A 109 -3.07 -8.15 -16.97
CA ASP A 109 -2.65 -9.52 -16.72
C ASP A 109 -3.30 -10.51 -17.71
N PRO A 110 -2.70 -11.69 -17.97
CA PRO A 110 -3.19 -12.62 -18.97
C PRO A 110 -4.50 -13.33 -18.56
N VAL A 111 -4.86 -13.32 -17.29
CA VAL A 111 -6.04 -14.00 -16.76
C VAL A 111 -6.91 -13.00 -16.00
N ALA A 112 -8.21 -13.01 -16.28
CA ALA A 112 -9.21 -12.21 -15.56
C ALA A 112 -9.75 -12.98 -14.33
N GLY A 113 -10.20 -12.23 -13.32
CA GLY A 113 -10.75 -12.78 -12.08
C GLY A 113 -9.96 -12.40 -10.84
N HIS A 114 -10.04 -13.21 -9.80
CA HIS A 114 -9.37 -12.96 -8.52
C HIS A 114 -8.88 -14.26 -7.87
N ILE A 115 -8.03 -14.15 -6.87
CA ILE A 115 -7.54 -15.30 -6.10
C ILE A 115 -8.72 -15.93 -5.34
N PRO A 116 -8.95 -17.25 -5.44
CA PRO A 116 -10.07 -17.91 -4.80
C PRO A 116 -10.19 -17.57 -3.30
N GLY A 117 -11.40 -17.20 -2.88
CA GLY A 117 -11.70 -16.83 -1.50
C GLY A 117 -11.35 -15.39 -1.12
N ALA A 118 -10.77 -14.60 -2.02
CA ALA A 118 -10.50 -13.19 -1.75
C ALA A 118 -11.79 -12.37 -1.67
N LEU A 119 -11.81 -11.37 -0.79
CA LEU A 119 -12.83 -10.34 -0.68
C LEU A 119 -12.36 -9.08 -1.40
N ASN A 120 -13.27 -8.32 -1.99
CA ASN A 120 -12.89 -7.08 -2.67
C ASN A 120 -13.03 -5.85 -1.75
N ARG A 121 -11.97 -5.04 -1.71
CA ARG A 121 -11.93 -3.72 -1.09
C ARG A 121 -11.10 -2.80 -1.98
N PRO A 122 -11.73 -2.14 -2.97
CA PRO A 122 -11.01 -1.26 -3.89
C PRO A 122 -10.23 -0.17 -3.15
N TRP A 123 -8.95 -0.01 -3.47
CA TRP A 123 -8.06 0.93 -2.79
C TRP A 123 -8.55 2.39 -2.91
N GLN A 124 -9.29 2.70 -3.98
CA GLN A 124 -9.90 4.01 -4.18
C GLN A 124 -10.91 4.38 -3.08
N GLY A 125 -11.44 3.40 -2.37
CA GLY A 125 -12.33 3.61 -1.23
C GLY A 125 -11.67 4.29 -0.02
N VAL A 126 -10.34 4.33 0.02
CA VAL A 126 -9.55 4.95 1.10
C VAL A 126 -9.53 6.48 1.00
N THR A 127 -9.61 7.03 -0.22
CA THR A 127 -9.52 8.47 -0.45
C THR A 127 -10.78 9.01 -1.10
N GLY A 128 -11.03 10.32 -0.93
CA GLY A 128 -12.01 11.06 -1.72
C GLY A 128 -11.53 11.33 -3.15
N GLU A 129 -12.38 11.94 -3.96
CA GLU A 129 -12.03 12.36 -5.33
C GLU A 129 -10.95 13.44 -5.36
N ASP A 130 -10.85 14.23 -4.29
CA ASP A 130 -9.81 15.22 -4.05
C ASP A 130 -8.45 14.62 -3.66
N GLY A 131 -8.36 13.29 -3.57
CA GLY A 131 -7.15 12.57 -3.19
C GLY A 131 -6.86 12.55 -1.69
N ARG A 132 -7.66 13.22 -0.87
CA ARG A 132 -7.50 13.23 0.59
C ARG A 132 -8.00 11.92 1.19
N VAL A 133 -7.35 11.47 2.25
CA VAL A 133 -7.78 10.30 3.02
C VAL A 133 -9.16 10.60 3.65
N ARG A 134 -10.06 9.63 3.55
CA ARG A 134 -11.36 9.73 4.19
C ARG A 134 -11.23 9.74 5.71
N ASP A 135 -12.22 10.28 6.39
CA ASP A 135 -12.25 10.28 7.85
C ASP A 135 -12.28 8.86 8.44
N GLU A 136 -11.99 8.75 9.73
CA GLU A 136 -11.92 7.48 10.42
C GLU A 136 -13.22 6.69 10.34
N GLN A 137 -14.37 7.36 10.40
CA GLN A 137 -15.68 6.70 10.33
C GLN A 137 -15.89 6.04 8.96
N ALA A 138 -15.56 6.74 7.88
CA ALA A 138 -15.66 6.20 6.53
C ALA A 138 -14.66 5.06 6.29
N LEU A 139 -13.43 5.17 6.82
CA LEU A 139 -12.45 4.09 6.74
C LEU A 139 -12.92 2.85 7.53
N ARG A 140 -13.48 3.02 8.73
CA ARG A 140 -14.06 1.91 9.50
C ARG A 140 -15.23 1.27 8.77
N ALA A 141 -16.08 2.04 8.12
CA ALA A 141 -17.17 1.52 7.29
C ALA A 141 -16.66 0.77 6.05
N HIS A 142 -15.58 1.25 5.41
CA HIS A 142 -14.94 0.58 4.28
C HIS A 142 -14.41 -0.82 4.65
N TRP A 143 -13.82 -0.96 5.83
CA TRP A 143 -13.25 -2.22 6.31
C TRP A 143 -14.28 -3.11 7.00
N GLY A 144 -15.24 -2.55 7.74
CA GLY A 144 -16.26 -3.31 8.46
C GLY A 144 -15.66 -4.37 9.38
N ASP A 145 -16.23 -5.57 9.34
CA ASP A 145 -15.82 -6.70 10.18
C ASP A 145 -14.39 -7.21 9.92
N LEU A 146 -13.77 -6.79 8.79
CA LEU A 146 -12.38 -7.14 8.48
C LEU A 146 -11.38 -6.53 9.47
N LEU A 147 -11.77 -5.50 10.22
CA LEU A 147 -10.94 -4.94 11.29
C LEU A 147 -10.73 -5.93 12.44
N GLU A 148 -11.66 -6.83 12.65
CA GLU A 148 -11.60 -7.86 13.71
C GLU A 148 -11.13 -9.23 13.15
N ALA A 149 -10.83 -9.33 11.86
CA ALA A 149 -10.32 -10.55 11.28
C ALA A 149 -8.97 -10.96 11.92
N GLY A 150 -8.68 -12.23 11.97
CA GLY A 150 -7.39 -12.74 12.44
C GLY A 150 -6.24 -12.33 11.52
N GLU A 151 -5.62 -13.28 10.85
CA GLU A 151 -4.57 -13.00 9.85
C GLU A 151 -5.20 -12.34 8.61
N LEU A 152 -4.71 -11.16 8.21
CA LEU A 152 -5.23 -10.38 7.09
C LEU A 152 -4.13 -10.14 6.05
N LEU A 153 -4.40 -10.59 4.83
CA LEU A 153 -3.51 -10.46 3.69
C LEU A 153 -4.15 -9.55 2.63
N VAL A 154 -3.38 -8.64 2.07
CA VAL A 154 -3.87 -7.69 1.07
C VAL A 154 -3.03 -7.80 -0.20
N TYR A 155 -3.67 -7.76 -1.35
CA TYR A 155 -3.01 -7.74 -2.65
C TYR A 155 -3.70 -6.79 -3.64
N CYS A 156 -3.07 -6.54 -4.79
CA CYS A 156 -3.70 -5.84 -5.91
C CYS A 156 -3.27 -6.47 -7.25
N GLY A 157 -2.93 -5.70 -8.26
CA GLY A 157 -2.33 -6.20 -9.51
C GLY A 157 -0.86 -6.59 -9.32
N SER A 158 -0.05 -5.68 -8.79
CA SER A 158 1.41 -5.79 -8.69
C SER A 158 1.98 -5.38 -7.31
N GLY A 159 1.16 -5.39 -6.27
CA GLY A 159 1.56 -5.05 -4.90
C GLY A 159 1.78 -3.56 -4.64
N VAL A 160 1.43 -2.68 -5.57
CA VAL A 160 1.62 -1.22 -5.41
C VAL A 160 0.44 -0.60 -4.68
N THR A 161 -0.75 -0.60 -5.29
CA THR A 161 -1.94 0.07 -4.73
C THR A 161 -2.54 -0.65 -3.51
N ALA A 162 -2.24 -1.93 -3.31
CA ALA A 162 -2.54 -2.63 -2.06
C ALA A 162 -1.93 -1.94 -0.83
N CYS A 163 -0.82 -1.20 -1.00
CA CYS A 163 -0.20 -0.45 0.07
C CYS A 163 -1.06 0.72 0.57
N VAL A 164 -1.98 1.26 -0.25
CA VAL A 164 -2.97 2.26 0.20
C VAL A 164 -3.94 1.64 1.20
N ASN A 165 -4.41 0.44 0.92
CA ASN A 165 -5.24 -0.33 1.84
C ASN A 165 -4.49 -0.67 3.13
N LEU A 166 -3.23 -1.13 3.05
CA LEU A 166 -2.40 -1.40 4.22
C LEU A 166 -2.15 -0.14 5.05
N PHE A 167 -1.97 1.02 4.42
CA PHE A 167 -1.84 2.29 5.10
C PHE A 167 -3.11 2.66 5.87
N SER A 168 -4.28 2.52 5.26
CA SER A 168 -5.58 2.78 5.92
C SER A 168 -5.85 1.82 7.08
N LEU A 169 -5.47 0.56 6.95
CA LEU A 169 -5.53 -0.43 8.05
C LEU A 169 -4.63 -0.01 9.22
N ALA A 170 -3.39 0.40 8.93
CA ALA A 170 -2.47 0.87 9.94
C ALA A 170 -2.98 2.13 10.67
N MET A 171 -3.63 3.07 9.97
CA MET A 171 -4.31 4.23 10.58
C MET A 171 -5.40 3.80 11.57
N LEU A 172 -6.05 2.66 11.33
CA LEU A 172 -7.09 2.10 12.19
C LEU A 172 -6.56 1.13 13.26
N GLY A 173 -5.23 1.02 13.41
CA GLY A 173 -4.56 0.17 14.39
C GLY A 173 -4.28 -1.27 13.95
N ARG A 174 -4.59 -1.65 12.70
CA ARG A 174 -4.28 -2.97 12.11
C ARG A 174 -2.93 -2.92 11.38
N GLU A 175 -1.86 -2.81 12.16
CA GLU A 175 -0.49 -2.76 11.66
C GLU A 175 0.09 -4.14 11.31
N ASP A 176 -0.61 -5.20 11.65
CA ASP A 176 -0.28 -6.61 11.46
C ASP A 176 -0.65 -7.15 10.07
N ALA A 177 -1.50 -6.44 9.32
CA ALA A 177 -1.88 -6.84 7.97
C ALA A 177 -0.66 -6.91 7.05
N GLN A 178 -0.60 -7.96 6.22
CA GLN A 178 0.56 -8.24 5.38
C GLN A 178 0.22 -8.09 3.88
N LEU A 179 1.25 -7.79 3.10
CA LEU A 179 1.16 -7.69 1.66
C LEU A 179 1.49 -9.02 0.98
N TYR A 180 0.61 -9.55 0.15
CA TYR A 180 1.05 -10.49 -0.88
C TYR A 180 1.73 -9.68 -2.00
N ALA A 181 3.05 -9.63 -1.95
CA ALA A 181 3.84 -8.69 -2.76
C ALA A 181 3.78 -9.00 -4.26
N GLY A 182 3.70 -10.27 -4.64
CA GLY A 182 3.54 -10.71 -6.03
C GLY A 182 2.19 -10.38 -6.62
N SER A 183 1.14 -10.37 -5.79
CA SER A 183 -0.22 -9.97 -6.16
C SER A 183 -0.81 -10.81 -7.30
N TRP A 184 -1.80 -10.25 -8.01
CA TRP A 184 -2.48 -10.95 -9.11
C TRP A 184 -1.55 -11.32 -10.24
N SER A 185 -0.62 -10.46 -10.62
CA SER A 185 0.35 -10.73 -11.68
C SER A 185 1.23 -11.95 -11.42
N ASP A 186 1.68 -12.11 -10.17
CA ASP A 186 2.43 -13.30 -9.75
C ASP A 186 1.51 -14.53 -9.69
N TRP A 187 0.31 -14.39 -9.13
CA TRP A 187 -0.68 -15.47 -9.07
C TRP A 187 -1.00 -16.03 -10.45
N CYS A 188 -1.18 -15.16 -11.46
CA CYS A 188 -1.43 -15.58 -12.85
C CYS A 188 -0.31 -16.45 -13.42
N SER A 189 0.93 -16.35 -12.93
CA SER A 189 2.04 -17.16 -13.40
C SER A 189 1.99 -18.63 -12.93
N TRP A 190 1.09 -18.92 -11.99
CA TRP A 190 0.87 -20.26 -11.44
C TRP A 190 -0.39 -20.95 -11.99
N LEU A 191 -1.21 -20.24 -12.80
CA LEU A 191 -2.41 -20.77 -13.46
C LEU A 191 -2.10 -21.35 -14.82
#